data_67ec07e92ac6d3af7b39b61890ca42b5
#
_entry.id   67ec07e92ac6d3af7b39b61890ca42b5
#
_cell.length_a   1.000
_cell.length_b   1.000
_cell.length_c   1.000
_cell.angle_alpha   90.00
_cell.angle_beta   90.00
_cell.angle_gamma   90.00
#
_symmetry.space_group_name_H-M   'P 1'
#
loop_
_entity.id
_entity.type
_entity.pdbx_description
1 polymer ?
#
loop_
_entity_poly.entity_id
_entity_poly.type
_entity_poly.pdbx_seq_one_letter_code
_entity_poly.pdbx_strand_id
1 'polypeptide(L)'
;MYKRQALYQVQLGAEFVPELCEFAARQDVAILTYNSEGIVCERDQDVWANKECFTTKLPMIHVDDLASYVDYPICKMLITLDPARRDAVCAAGKEQFAGRIDLYPSSPFFIEAVPLGVAKDRSLAALLERMGLTRENLMACGDGLNDRSMISYAGVGVAMQNAEGAVKAVADYVTAADNNHDGVAEAIEKFILN
;
A
#
# COMPACT_ATOMS: atom_id res chain seq x y z
N MET A 1 -20.47 18.37 3.33
CA MET A 1 -19.56 17.62 4.23
C MET A 1 -19.72 16.13 3.93
N TYR A 2 -18.83 15.56 3.12
CA TYR A 2 -18.86 14.12 2.84
C TYR A 2 -18.45 13.39 4.11
N LYS A 3 -19.37 12.61 4.69
CA LYS A 3 -19.02 11.69 5.77
C LYS A 3 -18.05 10.66 5.18
N ARG A 4 -16.91 10.42 5.85
CA ARG A 4 -16.02 9.31 5.53
C ARG A 4 -16.82 8.00 5.61
N GLN A 5 -17.16 7.45 4.47
CA GLN A 5 -17.95 6.23 4.36
C GLN A 5 -17.11 5.23 3.57
N ALA A 6 -16.85 4.06 4.15
CA ALA A 6 -16.24 2.98 3.42
C ALA A 6 -17.22 2.47 2.36
N LEU A 7 -16.90 2.62 1.09
CA LEU A 7 -17.69 2.11 -0.03
C LEU A 7 -17.34 0.65 -0.33
N TYR A 8 -16.08 0.28 -0.10
CA TYR A 8 -15.55 -1.06 -0.34
C TYR A 8 -14.41 -1.32 0.64
N GLN A 9 -14.37 -2.50 1.21
CA GLN A 9 -13.31 -2.91 2.14
C GLN A 9 -13.11 -4.41 2.02
N VAL A 10 -11.86 -4.83 1.87
CA VAL A 10 -11.45 -6.23 2.00
C VAL A 10 -10.62 -6.34 3.28
N GLN A 11 -10.99 -7.26 4.14
CA GLN A 11 -10.35 -7.45 5.44
C GLN A 11 -9.32 -8.58 5.35
N LEU A 12 -8.19 -8.39 6.01
CA LEU A 12 -7.25 -9.45 6.29
C LEU A 12 -7.86 -10.37 7.36
N GLY A 13 -7.85 -11.68 7.13
CA GLY A 13 -8.40 -12.63 8.10
C GLY A 13 -7.68 -12.54 9.45
N ALA A 14 -8.45 -12.58 10.54
CA ALA A 14 -7.91 -12.43 11.89
C ALA A 14 -6.84 -13.49 12.24
N GLU A 15 -6.94 -14.67 11.65
CA GLU A 15 -5.97 -15.77 11.80
C GLU A 15 -4.58 -15.43 11.30
N PHE A 16 -4.45 -14.48 10.38
CA PHE A 16 -3.15 -14.05 9.84
C PHE A 16 -2.39 -13.11 10.77
N VAL A 17 -3.06 -12.44 11.70
CA VAL A 17 -2.41 -11.48 12.60
C VAL A 17 -1.33 -12.17 13.46
N PRO A 18 -1.64 -13.25 14.23
CA PRO A 18 -0.62 -13.95 15.00
C PRO A 18 0.48 -14.56 14.11
N GLU A 19 0.11 -15.16 12.96
CA GLU A 19 1.07 -15.78 12.06
C GLU A 19 2.06 -14.76 11.47
N LEU A 20 1.59 -13.54 11.14
CA LEU A 20 2.43 -12.45 10.66
C LEU A 20 3.32 -11.87 11.76
N CYS A 21 2.82 -11.75 12.99
CA CYS A 21 3.62 -11.34 14.14
C CYS A 21 4.75 -12.35 14.43
N GLU A 22 4.44 -13.66 14.41
CA GLU A 22 5.46 -14.71 14.54
C GLU A 22 6.48 -14.67 13.39
N PHE A 23 6.03 -14.45 12.16
CA PHE A 23 6.91 -14.31 11.02
C PHE A 23 7.86 -13.12 11.21
N ALA A 24 7.33 -11.95 11.59
CA ALA A 24 8.13 -10.75 11.83
C ALA A 24 9.16 -10.97 12.97
N ALA A 25 8.76 -11.64 14.04
CA ALA A 25 9.64 -11.98 15.16
C ALA A 25 10.80 -12.90 14.70
N ARG A 26 10.52 -13.95 13.91
CA ARG A 26 11.56 -14.85 13.36
C ARG A 26 12.50 -14.13 12.41
N GLN A 27 12.01 -13.15 11.67
CA GLN A 27 12.82 -12.34 10.77
C GLN A 27 13.55 -11.19 11.47
N ASP A 28 13.30 -10.98 12.78
CA ASP A 28 13.80 -9.84 13.54
C ASP A 28 13.53 -8.51 12.82
N VAL A 29 12.26 -8.26 12.52
CA VAL A 29 11.74 -7.04 11.91
C VAL A 29 10.55 -6.52 12.70
N ALA A 30 10.23 -5.24 12.59
CA ALA A 30 9.02 -4.71 13.18
C ALA A 30 7.81 -4.95 12.25
N ILE A 31 6.64 -5.08 12.86
CA ILE A 31 5.36 -5.18 12.17
C ILE A 31 4.35 -4.28 12.86
N LEU A 32 3.48 -3.67 12.09
CA LEU A 32 2.47 -2.74 12.57
C LEU A 32 1.16 -2.88 11.80
N THR A 33 0.10 -2.36 12.39
CA THR A 33 -1.19 -2.17 11.72
C THR A 33 -1.80 -0.81 12.12
N TYR A 34 -3.04 -0.59 11.79
CA TYR A 34 -3.73 0.69 11.99
C TYR A 34 -5.06 0.47 12.69
N ASN A 35 -5.43 1.41 13.54
CA ASN A 35 -6.79 1.57 14.04
C ASN A 35 -7.31 2.99 13.77
N SER A 36 -8.45 3.37 14.35
CA SER A 36 -9.02 4.72 14.19
C SER A 36 -8.20 5.83 14.84
N GLU A 37 -7.28 5.48 15.75
CA GLU A 37 -6.51 6.43 16.56
C GLU A 37 -5.08 6.61 16.04
N GLY A 38 -4.51 5.59 15.36
CA GLY A 38 -3.14 5.68 14.87
C GLY A 38 -2.55 4.37 14.35
N ILE A 39 -1.24 4.30 14.42
CA ILE A 39 -0.41 3.16 14.04
C ILE A 39 -0.14 2.34 15.29
N VAL A 40 -0.48 1.06 15.27
CA VAL A 40 -0.30 0.15 16.41
C VAL A 40 0.92 -0.73 16.16
N CYS A 41 1.87 -0.74 17.10
CA CYS A 41 3.14 -1.43 16.96
C CYS A 41 3.68 -1.85 18.35
N GLU A 42 4.36 -3.02 18.42
CA GLU A 42 5.12 -3.42 19.61
C GLU A 42 6.48 -2.71 19.70
N ARG A 43 7.13 -2.52 18.54
CA ARG A 43 8.47 -1.92 18.45
C ARG A 43 8.37 -0.42 18.10
N ASP A 44 7.85 0.38 19.01
CA ASP A 44 7.63 1.82 18.83
C ASP A 44 8.93 2.63 18.66
N GLN A 45 10.07 2.08 19.08
CA GLN A 45 11.39 2.67 18.89
C GLN A 45 12.05 2.28 17.56
N ASP A 46 11.42 1.43 16.74
CA ASP A 46 11.97 1.04 15.44
C ASP A 46 12.01 2.24 14.49
N VAL A 47 13.19 2.50 13.92
CA VAL A 47 13.41 3.67 13.06
C VAL A 47 12.56 3.63 11.79
N TRP A 48 12.29 2.43 11.28
CA TRP A 48 11.51 2.25 10.06
C TRP A 48 10.00 2.34 10.33
N ALA A 49 9.53 1.84 11.47
CA ALA A 49 8.16 2.04 11.93
C ALA A 49 7.85 3.54 12.12
N ASN A 50 8.79 4.29 12.69
CA ASN A 50 8.64 5.74 12.86
C ASN A 50 8.60 6.53 11.53
N LYS A 51 9.13 5.98 10.43
CA LYS A 51 8.96 6.58 9.09
C LYS A 51 7.50 6.57 8.63
N GLU A 52 6.74 5.53 8.99
CA GLU A 52 5.31 5.49 8.67
C GLU A 52 4.54 6.58 9.42
N CYS A 53 4.85 6.83 10.69
CA CYS A 53 4.29 7.96 11.45
C CYS A 53 4.60 9.30 10.79
N PHE A 54 5.84 9.47 10.34
CA PHE A 54 6.23 10.71 9.64
C PHE A 54 5.48 10.90 8.32
N THR A 55 5.31 9.82 7.56
CA THR A 55 4.64 9.87 6.25
C THR A 55 3.14 10.09 6.38
N THR A 56 2.49 9.35 7.27
CA THR A 56 1.03 9.38 7.44
C THR A 56 0.54 10.50 8.35
N LYS A 57 1.42 11.08 9.16
CA LYS A 57 1.11 12.02 10.26
C LYS A 57 0.20 11.41 11.34
N LEU A 58 0.16 10.09 11.43
CA LEU A 58 -0.55 9.39 12.48
C LEU A 58 0.35 9.16 13.70
N PRO A 59 -0.20 9.19 14.92
CA PRO A 59 0.56 8.87 16.12
C PRO A 59 0.90 7.36 16.17
N MET A 60 2.00 7.03 16.86
CA MET A 60 2.33 5.67 17.24
C MET A 60 1.61 5.31 18.53
N ILE A 61 1.02 4.13 18.56
CA ILE A 61 0.39 3.50 19.71
C ILE A 61 1.21 2.27 20.05
N HIS A 62 1.90 2.32 21.17
CA HIS A 62 2.64 1.17 21.68
C HIS A 62 1.70 0.14 22.30
N VAL A 63 1.95 -1.14 22.01
CA VAL A 63 1.28 -2.29 22.63
C VAL A 63 2.32 -3.36 22.98
N ASP A 64 2.09 -4.12 24.05
CA ASP A 64 3.00 -5.16 24.49
C ASP A 64 2.89 -6.45 23.64
N ASP A 65 1.72 -6.71 23.07
CA ASP A 65 1.40 -7.89 22.24
C ASP A 65 0.41 -7.48 21.15
N LEU A 66 0.93 -7.29 19.94
CA LEU A 66 0.13 -6.86 18.78
C LEU A 66 -0.87 -7.94 18.36
N ALA A 67 -0.49 -9.20 18.46
CA ALA A 67 -1.32 -10.32 18.07
C ALA A 67 -2.58 -10.43 18.95
N SER A 68 -2.42 -10.22 20.26
CA SER A 68 -3.55 -10.21 21.20
C SER A 68 -4.34 -8.90 21.20
N TYR A 69 -3.70 -7.79 20.84
CA TYR A 69 -4.35 -6.48 20.83
C TYR A 69 -5.33 -6.32 19.66
N VAL A 70 -5.02 -6.92 18.50
CA VAL A 70 -5.82 -6.76 17.28
C VAL A 70 -7.03 -7.69 17.32
N ASP A 71 -8.12 -7.24 17.93
CA ASP A 71 -9.43 -7.90 17.99
C ASP A 71 -10.48 -7.26 17.05
N TYR A 72 -10.04 -6.39 16.17
CA TYR A 72 -10.85 -5.62 15.23
C TYR A 72 -10.45 -5.91 13.77
N PRO A 73 -11.37 -5.65 12.80
CA PRO A 73 -11.08 -5.85 11.40
C PRO A 73 -9.96 -4.92 10.90
N ILE A 74 -8.94 -5.51 10.26
CA ILE A 74 -7.85 -4.77 9.61
C ILE A 74 -7.82 -5.05 8.11
N CYS A 75 -7.27 -4.14 7.32
CA CYS A 75 -7.13 -4.30 5.88
C CYS A 75 -5.73 -4.76 5.46
N LYS A 76 -4.73 -4.46 6.29
CA LYS A 76 -3.32 -4.81 6.04
C LYS A 76 -2.51 -4.80 7.32
N MET A 77 -1.38 -5.49 7.27
CA MET A 77 -0.24 -5.26 8.17
C MET A 77 0.95 -4.76 7.37
N LEU A 78 1.82 -4.00 8.00
CA LEU A 78 3.00 -3.42 7.40
C LEU A 78 4.24 -3.92 8.13
N ILE A 79 5.11 -4.63 7.44
CA ILE A 79 6.43 -5.02 7.95
C ILE A 79 7.40 -3.90 7.62
N THR A 80 8.16 -3.46 8.62
CA THR A 80 9.13 -2.37 8.48
C THR A 80 10.53 -2.89 8.77
N LEU A 81 11.50 -2.51 7.92
CA LEU A 81 12.84 -3.10 8.00
C LEU A 81 13.89 -2.28 7.25
N ASP A 82 15.16 -2.64 7.47
CA ASP A 82 16.28 -2.12 6.68
C ASP A 82 16.10 -2.48 5.19
N PRO A 83 16.22 -1.51 4.28
CA PRO A 83 16.11 -1.73 2.83
C PRO A 83 16.99 -2.86 2.29
N ALA A 84 18.15 -3.08 2.86
CA ALA A 84 19.06 -4.16 2.42
C ALA A 84 18.50 -5.57 2.66
N ARG A 85 17.53 -5.71 3.56
CA ARG A 85 16.89 -6.99 3.91
C ARG A 85 15.55 -7.22 3.21
N ARG A 86 14.96 -6.16 2.63
CA ARG A 86 13.58 -6.14 2.14
C ARG A 86 13.28 -7.30 1.20
N ASP A 87 14.09 -7.49 0.18
CA ASP A 87 13.80 -8.46 -0.88
C ASP A 87 13.87 -9.90 -0.34
N ALA A 88 14.84 -10.19 0.55
CA ALA A 88 14.95 -11.51 1.20
C ALA A 88 13.77 -11.80 2.13
N VAL A 89 13.37 -10.84 2.97
CA VAL A 89 12.23 -10.98 3.88
C VAL A 89 10.92 -11.09 3.09
N CYS A 90 10.77 -10.29 2.02
CA CYS A 90 9.60 -10.37 1.15
C CYS A 90 9.49 -11.75 0.46
N ALA A 91 10.59 -12.30 -0.03
CA ALA A 91 10.59 -13.63 -0.64
C ALA A 91 10.22 -14.72 0.35
N ALA A 92 10.79 -14.71 1.57
CA ALA A 92 10.44 -15.65 2.64
C ALA A 92 8.96 -15.55 3.05
N GLY A 93 8.42 -14.34 3.14
CA GLY A 93 7.00 -14.13 3.43
C GLY A 93 6.10 -14.65 2.31
N LYS A 94 6.44 -14.38 1.05
CA LYS A 94 5.70 -14.92 -0.11
C LYS A 94 5.68 -16.45 -0.14
N GLU A 95 6.77 -17.10 0.23
CA GLU A 95 6.86 -18.56 0.32
C GLU A 95 5.97 -19.09 1.44
N GLN A 96 6.09 -18.52 2.65
CA GLN A 96 5.33 -18.98 3.83
C GLN A 96 3.82 -18.80 3.67
N PHE A 97 3.38 -17.71 3.07
CA PHE A 97 1.97 -17.33 2.95
C PHE A 97 1.40 -17.56 1.55
N ALA A 98 2.09 -18.33 0.70
CA ALA A 98 1.69 -18.59 -0.68
C ALA A 98 0.23 -19.05 -0.80
N GLY A 99 -0.55 -18.38 -1.68
CA GLY A 99 -1.94 -18.70 -1.93
C GLY A 99 -2.92 -18.35 -0.79
N ARG A 100 -2.46 -17.69 0.27
CA ARG A 100 -3.27 -17.32 1.44
C ARG A 100 -3.43 -15.81 1.60
N ILE A 101 -2.33 -15.07 1.49
CA ILE A 101 -2.28 -13.61 1.47
C ILE A 101 -1.21 -13.14 0.50
N ASP A 102 -1.28 -11.89 0.09
CA ASP A 102 -0.26 -11.25 -0.74
C ASP A 102 0.71 -10.43 0.10
N LEU A 103 2.02 -10.59 -0.18
CA LEU A 103 3.07 -9.74 0.34
C LEU A 103 3.80 -9.07 -0.82
N TYR A 104 3.96 -7.75 -0.74
CA TYR A 104 4.73 -7.01 -1.75
C TYR A 104 5.43 -5.78 -1.16
N PRO A 105 6.59 -5.39 -1.72
CA PRO A 105 7.26 -4.16 -1.31
C PRO A 105 6.46 -2.96 -1.78
N SER A 106 6.17 -2.01 -0.88
CA SER A 106 5.51 -0.74 -1.22
C SER A 106 6.46 0.46 -1.15
N SER A 107 7.59 0.29 -0.47
CA SER A 107 8.68 1.26 -0.41
C SER A 107 10.01 0.54 -0.19
N PRO A 108 11.15 1.24 -0.21
CA PRO A 108 12.44 0.61 0.11
C PRO A 108 12.50 -0.10 1.46
N PHE A 109 11.71 0.33 2.44
CA PHE A 109 11.74 -0.15 3.83
C PHE A 109 10.40 -0.71 4.31
N PHE A 110 9.44 -0.94 3.40
CA PHE A 110 8.11 -1.48 3.73
C PHE A 110 7.74 -2.68 2.88
N ILE A 111 7.15 -3.70 3.53
CA ILE A 111 6.45 -4.81 2.88
C ILE A 111 5.02 -4.81 3.40
N GLU A 112 4.05 -4.71 2.50
CA GLU A 112 2.63 -4.82 2.83
C GLU A 112 2.19 -6.29 2.80
N ALA A 113 1.49 -6.72 3.84
CA ALA A 113 0.75 -7.97 3.90
C ALA A 113 -0.75 -7.64 3.80
N VAL A 114 -1.40 -8.11 2.74
CA VAL A 114 -2.78 -7.80 2.39
C VAL A 114 -3.56 -9.06 2.04
N PRO A 115 -4.90 -9.03 2.06
CA PRO A 115 -5.71 -10.15 1.59
C PRO A 115 -5.35 -10.55 0.15
N LEU A 116 -5.44 -11.84 -0.13
CA LEU A 116 -5.10 -12.40 -1.45
C LEU A 116 -5.87 -11.70 -2.57
N GLY A 117 -5.14 -11.27 -3.57
CA GLY A 117 -5.70 -10.63 -4.76
C GLY A 117 -6.17 -9.19 -4.57
N VAL A 118 -5.89 -8.56 -3.43
CA VAL A 118 -6.11 -7.12 -3.26
C VAL A 118 -5.01 -6.36 -4.00
N ALA A 119 -5.43 -5.52 -4.93
CA ALA A 119 -4.56 -4.65 -5.70
C ALA A 119 -5.29 -3.34 -6.02
N LYS A 120 -4.53 -2.28 -6.35
CA LYS A 120 -5.11 -0.95 -6.58
C LYS A 120 -6.09 -0.94 -7.75
N ASP A 121 -5.79 -1.64 -8.85
CA ASP A 121 -6.68 -1.77 -10.00
C ASP A 121 -8.01 -2.44 -9.66
N ARG A 122 -8.01 -3.50 -8.84
CA ARG A 122 -9.23 -4.19 -8.42
C ARG A 122 -10.09 -3.31 -7.52
N SER A 123 -9.48 -2.56 -6.61
CA SER A 123 -10.18 -1.60 -5.76
C SER A 123 -10.81 -0.47 -6.58
N LEU A 124 -10.09 0.03 -7.59
CA LEU A 124 -10.59 1.03 -8.52
C LEU A 124 -11.71 0.49 -9.39
N ALA A 125 -11.61 -0.75 -9.91
CA ALA A 125 -12.66 -1.39 -10.68
C ALA A 125 -13.97 -1.49 -9.87
N ALA A 126 -13.89 -1.97 -8.62
CA ALA A 126 -15.04 -2.04 -7.72
C ALA A 126 -15.65 -0.66 -7.40
N LEU A 127 -14.83 0.38 -7.27
CA LEU A 127 -15.29 1.75 -7.08
C LEU A 127 -16.02 2.28 -8.32
N LEU A 128 -15.43 2.11 -9.50
CA LEU A 128 -16.03 2.56 -10.76
C LEU A 128 -17.38 1.88 -11.02
N GLU A 129 -17.48 0.57 -10.82
CA GLU A 129 -18.73 -0.16 -10.94
C GLU A 129 -19.84 0.42 -10.05
N ARG A 130 -19.52 0.72 -8.77
CA ARG A 130 -20.46 1.35 -7.84
C ARG A 130 -20.88 2.76 -8.23
N MET A 131 -20.02 3.47 -8.95
CA MET A 131 -20.32 4.81 -9.46
C MET A 131 -21.03 4.79 -10.82
N GLY A 132 -21.21 3.63 -11.45
CA GLY A 132 -21.75 3.50 -12.81
C GLY A 132 -20.76 4.02 -13.87
N LEU A 133 -19.46 3.99 -13.58
CA LEU A 133 -18.38 4.43 -14.43
C LEU A 133 -17.59 3.23 -14.95
N THR A 134 -16.77 3.48 -15.98
CA THR A 134 -15.90 2.48 -16.57
C THR A 134 -14.43 2.92 -16.49
N ARG A 135 -13.50 2.04 -16.87
CA ARG A 135 -12.06 2.36 -16.86
C ARG A 135 -11.70 3.57 -17.73
N GLU A 136 -12.47 3.82 -18.78
CA GLU A 136 -12.29 4.97 -19.68
C GLU A 136 -12.54 6.32 -18.99
N ASN A 137 -13.24 6.31 -17.85
CA ASN A 137 -13.46 7.50 -17.02
C ASN A 137 -12.37 7.68 -15.94
N LEU A 138 -11.34 6.82 -15.93
CA LEU A 138 -10.30 6.82 -14.91
C LEU A 138 -8.98 7.33 -15.49
N MET A 139 -8.41 8.34 -14.88
CA MET A 139 -6.99 8.67 -14.96
C MET A 139 -6.30 8.21 -13.68
N ALA A 140 -5.22 7.42 -13.79
CA ALA A 140 -4.44 6.96 -12.65
C ALA A 140 -3.00 7.46 -12.78
N CYS A 141 -2.48 8.04 -11.69
CA CYS A 141 -1.11 8.53 -11.60
C CYS A 141 -0.34 7.76 -10.52
N GLY A 142 0.94 7.45 -10.77
CA GLY A 142 1.77 6.76 -9.79
C GLY A 142 3.25 6.68 -10.18
N ASP A 143 4.07 6.16 -9.26
CA ASP A 143 5.52 6.07 -9.44
C ASP A 143 6.12 4.73 -8.97
N GLY A 144 5.46 4.02 -8.05
CA GLY A 144 5.95 2.76 -7.47
C GLY A 144 5.40 1.50 -8.15
N LEU A 145 6.06 0.37 -7.91
CA LEU A 145 5.64 -0.94 -8.46
C LEU A 145 4.21 -1.33 -8.05
N ASN A 146 3.77 -0.89 -6.89
CA ASN A 146 2.40 -1.09 -6.41
C ASN A 146 1.35 -0.27 -7.17
N ASP A 147 1.76 0.70 -8.01
CA ASP A 147 0.88 1.50 -8.86
C ASP A 147 0.75 0.92 -10.27
N ARG A 148 1.66 0.01 -10.66
CA ARG A 148 1.74 -0.52 -12.01
C ARG A 148 0.41 -1.08 -12.51
N SER A 149 -0.30 -1.84 -11.69
CA SER A 149 -1.57 -2.45 -12.09
C SER A 149 -2.67 -1.41 -12.33
N MET A 150 -2.80 -0.38 -11.46
CA MET A 150 -3.80 0.66 -11.66
C MET A 150 -3.51 1.56 -12.85
N ILE A 151 -2.22 1.84 -13.14
CA ILE A 151 -1.80 2.60 -14.32
C ILE A 151 -2.13 1.83 -15.58
N SER A 152 -1.82 0.54 -15.64
CA SER A 152 -2.18 -0.32 -16.79
C SER A 152 -3.68 -0.51 -16.96
N TYR A 153 -4.46 -0.44 -15.88
CA TYR A 153 -5.91 -0.62 -15.90
C TYR A 153 -6.65 0.63 -16.38
N ALA A 154 -6.19 1.81 -16.01
CA ALA A 154 -6.88 3.08 -16.26
C ALA A 154 -7.09 3.36 -17.77
N GLY A 155 -8.08 4.19 -18.08
CA GLY A 155 -8.27 4.73 -19.43
C GLY A 155 -7.15 5.70 -19.82
N VAL A 156 -6.57 6.40 -18.81
CA VAL A 156 -5.34 7.18 -18.94
C VAL A 156 -4.41 6.82 -17.80
N GLY A 157 -3.38 6.05 -18.09
CA GLY A 157 -2.34 5.69 -17.13
C GLY A 157 -1.15 6.64 -17.21
N VAL A 158 -0.80 7.30 -16.10
CA VAL A 158 0.27 8.30 -16.02
C VAL A 158 1.35 7.86 -15.05
N ALA A 159 2.59 7.75 -15.51
CA ALA A 159 3.75 7.54 -14.67
C ALA A 159 4.45 8.87 -14.37
N MET A 160 4.88 9.07 -13.13
CA MET A 160 5.69 10.21 -12.75
C MET A 160 7.11 10.12 -13.36
N GLN A 161 7.78 11.25 -13.54
CA GLN A 161 9.15 11.29 -14.09
C GLN A 161 10.12 10.39 -13.33
N ASN A 162 10.01 10.34 -12.00
CA ASN A 162 10.82 9.48 -11.13
C ASN A 162 10.29 8.04 -10.99
N ALA A 163 9.23 7.67 -11.72
CA ALA A 163 8.65 6.33 -11.63
C ALA A 163 9.64 5.24 -12.04
N GLU A 164 9.47 4.06 -11.46
CA GLU A 164 10.26 2.88 -11.83
C GLU A 164 10.05 2.50 -13.30
N GLY A 165 11.09 1.95 -13.93
CA GLY A 165 11.04 1.60 -15.36
C GLY A 165 9.88 0.69 -15.75
N ALA A 166 9.53 -0.27 -14.88
CA ALA A 166 8.40 -1.18 -15.09
C ALA A 166 7.02 -0.49 -15.01
N VAL A 167 6.93 0.65 -14.31
CA VAL A 167 5.73 1.50 -14.23
C VAL A 167 5.62 2.35 -15.49
N LYS A 168 6.71 3.00 -15.89
CA LYS A 168 6.78 3.78 -17.14
C LYS A 168 6.44 2.94 -18.38
N ALA A 169 6.85 1.68 -18.39
CA ALA A 169 6.62 0.78 -19.51
C ALA A 169 5.14 0.44 -19.77
N VAL A 170 4.25 0.65 -18.80
CA VAL A 170 2.80 0.37 -18.93
C VAL A 170 1.95 1.64 -18.95
N ALA A 171 2.56 2.82 -18.82
CA ALA A 171 1.86 4.10 -18.81
C ALA A 171 1.62 4.63 -20.23
N ASP A 172 0.49 5.30 -20.42
CA ASP A 172 0.17 6.03 -21.64
C ASP A 172 0.96 7.34 -21.73
N TYR A 173 1.33 7.90 -20.58
CA TYR A 173 2.07 9.14 -20.47
C TYR A 173 3.06 9.12 -19.32
N VAL A 174 4.24 9.70 -19.53
CA VAL A 174 5.22 9.96 -18.48
C VAL A 174 5.37 11.46 -18.32
N THR A 175 5.16 11.98 -17.11
CA THR A 175 5.27 13.40 -16.83
C THR A 175 6.72 13.89 -16.94
N ALA A 176 6.91 15.16 -17.30
CA ALA A 176 8.22 15.80 -17.28
C ALA A 176 8.70 16.11 -15.87
N ALA A 177 7.75 16.31 -14.94
CA ALA A 177 8.00 16.55 -13.53
C ALA A 177 7.82 15.26 -12.71
N ASP A 178 8.52 15.16 -11.57
CA ASP A 178 8.40 14.06 -10.63
C ASP A 178 7.24 14.27 -9.64
N ASN A 179 7.06 13.33 -8.71
CA ASN A 179 6.00 13.37 -7.69
C ASN A 179 6.19 14.49 -6.63
N ASN A 180 7.38 15.11 -6.55
CA ASN A 180 7.68 16.23 -5.63
C ASN A 180 7.61 17.59 -6.32
N HIS A 181 7.50 17.62 -7.65
CA HIS A 181 7.55 18.83 -8.47
C HIS A 181 6.34 18.93 -9.41
N ASP A 182 5.13 18.73 -8.85
CA ASP A 182 3.86 18.95 -9.52
C ASP A 182 3.55 18.05 -10.72
N GLY A 183 4.16 16.86 -10.82
CA GLY A 183 3.88 15.89 -11.91
C GLY A 183 2.40 15.51 -12.05
N VAL A 184 1.66 15.41 -10.94
CA VAL A 184 0.21 15.17 -10.98
C VAL A 184 -0.55 16.37 -11.54
N ALA A 185 -0.13 17.61 -11.23
CA ALA A 185 -0.74 18.83 -11.78
C ALA A 185 -0.56 18.88 -13.32
N GLU A 186 0.63 18.54 -13.81
CA GLU A 186 0.90 18.41 -15.26
C GLU A 186 -0.08 17.44 -15.94
N ALA A 187 -0.32 16.27 -15.32
CA ALA A 187 -1.27 15.30 -15.85
C ALA A 187 -2.71 15.84 -15.88
N ILE A 188 -3.14 16.53 -14.80
CA ILE A 188 -4.48 17.14 -14.72
C ILE A 188 -4.64 18.22 -15.78
N GLU A 189 -3.68 19.11 -15.92
CA GLU A 189 -3.71 20.16 -16.93
C GLU A 189 -3.81 19.58 -18.34
N LYS A 190 -3.03 18.52 -18.64
CA LYS A 190 -3.00 17.90 -19.94
C LYS A 190 -4.26 17.14 -20.32
N PHE A 191 -4.86 16.38 -19.41
CA PHE A 191 -5.92 15.41 -19.74
C PHE A 191 -7.31 15.79 -19.21
N ILE A 192 -7.40 16.74 -18.30
CA ILE A 192 -8.68 17.11 -17.65
C ILE A 192 -9.08 18.57 -17.98
N LEU A 193 -8.11 19.50 -18.02
CA LEU A 193 -8.40 20.95 -18.15
C LEU A 193 -8.25 21.49 -19.57
N ASN A 194 -7.66 20.73 -20.51
CA ASN A 194 -7.47 21.13 -21.91
C ASN A 194 -8.49 20.49 -22.85
#